data_e44b5fee9ba61ebbefde71d3c85f7954
#
_entry.id   e44b5fee9ba61ebbefde71d3c85f7954
#
_cell.length_a   1.000
_cell.length_b   1.000
_cell.length_c   1.000
_cell.angle_alpha   90.00
_cell.angle_beta   90.00
_cell.angle_gamma   90.00
#
_symmetry.space_group_name_H-M   'P 1'
#
loop_
_entity.id
_entity.type
_entity.pdbx_description
1 polymer ?
#
loop_
_entity_poly.entity_id
_entity_poly.type
_entity_poly.pdbx_seq_one_letter_code
_entity_poly.pdbx_strand_id
1 'polypeptide(L)'
;NPARTQDGMPEMVDIEAEPEAAAALVALGVEPSSSKLDIFKNSTHLLSNGIMSDFDAWVSLISYAEETSANDIEAISLVYRSFLLEFPLCHGYWIKYAAHKAQLCTYGDVLEVYEQAIQAVPHSVDLWVSYCGFGMSVYEDPALIRSLFERGMSLIGKDYLCYHLWDKYIEFEKSQKQLIQLATTYINTLKFPTKKLHKYYESFKKLVKSLEQEVTHCGAEISTENIHTSELMEAGESGGDILTKIAGLFDQCGHLKPEALKQYLFAGDYFYQRSSKLNEEICGFEASIRRHFFLVKPLDDDQLENWNRYLDFVEKNGDFDWAVKLYERCLIPCANYSEFWIRYSEYVDAKGGREIANYALGRASSSFVKFTWISHIYSI
;
A
#
# COMPACT_ATOMS: atom_id res chain seq x y z
N ASN A 1 -28.79 13.30 -21.94
CA ASN A 1 -28.17 12.17 -21.23
C ASN A 1 -26.72 11.97 -21.69
N PRO A 2 -25.72 12.35 -20.94
CA PRO A 2 -24.36 11.89 -21.17
C PRO A 2 -24.06 10.73 -20.20
N ALA A 3 -23.52 9.65 -20.74
CA ALA A 3 -23.04 8.48 -20.08
C ALA A 3 -21.91 8.85 -19.10
N ARG A 4 -22.02 8.41 -17.86
CA ARG A 4 -20.91 8.39 -16.90
C ARG A 4 -19.97 7.25 -17.28
N THR A 5 -18.77 7.61 -17.68
CA THR A 5 -17.63 6.71 -17.72
C THR A 5 -17.20 6.39 -16.30
N GLN A 6 -17.34 5.12 -15.91
CA GLN A 6 -16.71 4.56 -14.71
C GLN A 6 -15.22 4.37 -15.01
N ASP A 7 -14.37 5.17 -14.38
CA ASP A 7 -12.92 4.96 -14.37
C ASP A 7 -12.56 3.90 -13.32
N GLY A 8 -12.21 2.72 -13.82
CA GLY A 8 -11.08 1.89 -13.50
C GLY A 8 -10.86 1.47 -12.05
N MET A 9 -11.74 0.65 -11.47
CA MET A 9 -11.23 -0.44 -10.61
C MET A 9 -10.51 -1.45 -11.52
N PRO A 10 -9.36 -2.04 -11.10
CA PRO A 10 -8.80 -3.15 -11.83
C PRO A 10 -9.86 -4.25 -11.91
N GLU A 11 -10.23 -4.65 -13.12
CA GLU A 11 -11.07 -5.80 -13.37
C GLU A 11 -10.42 -6.99 -12.66
N MET A 12 -11.01 -7.39 -11.54
CA MET A 12 -10.84 -8.75 -11.06
C MET A 12 -11.45 -9.62 -12.14
N VAL A 13 -10.64 -10.49 -12.72
CA VAL A 13 -11.09 -11.50 -13.65
C VAL A 13 -12.15 -12.32 -12.92
N ASP A 14 -13.42 -12.06 -13.21
CA ASP A 14 -14.52 -12.93 -12.83
C ASP A 14 -14.27 -14.27 -13.53
N ILE A 15 -13.65 -15.18 -12.81
CA ILE A 15 -13.69 -16.59 -13.18
C ILE A 15 -15.09 -17.04 -12.80
N GLU A 16 -15.96 -17.15 -13.78
CA GLU A 16 -17.26 -17.77 -13.65
C GLU A 16 -17.08 -19.17 -13.03
N ALA A 17 -17.31 -19.29 -11.73
CA ALA A 17 -17.35 -20.54 -10.99
C ALA A 17 -18.75 -21.12 -11.11
N GLU A 18 -18.98 -21.88 -12.17
CA GLU A 18 -20.12 -22.75 -12.39
C GLU A 18 -20.04 -24.00 -11.48
N PRO A 19 -21.03 -24.90 -11.43
CA PRO A 19 -21.39 -25.87 -10.38
C PRO A 19 -20.28 -26.84 -9.88
N GLU A 20 -19.03 -26.58 -10.21
CA GLU A 20 -17.85 -27.32 -9.75
C GLU A 20 -17.60 -27.20 -8.25
N ALA A 21 -18.02 -26.09 -7.60
CA ALA A 21 -17.80 -25.91 -6.17
C ALA A 21 -18.52 -26.95 -5.30
N ALA A 22 -19.77 -27.29 -5.69
CA ALA A 22 -20.53 -28.36 -5.04
C ALA A 22 -19.91 -29.74 -5.32
N ALA A 23 -19.39 -29.95 -6.54
CA ALA A 23 -18.71 -31.18 -6.91
C ALA A 23 -17.36 -31.35 -6.20
N ALA A 24 -16.62 -30.25 -5.97
CA ALA A 24 -15.38 -30.27 -5.21
C ALA A 24 -15.62 -30.65 -3.73
N LEU A 25 -16.69 -30.16 -3.11
CA LEU A 25 -17.07 -30.53 -1.73
C LEU A 25 -17.50 -32.02 -1.63
N VAL A 26 -18.19 -32.54 -2.62
CA VAL A 26 -18.54 -33.97 -2.69
C VAL A 26 -17.27 -34.82 -2.89
N ALA A 27 -16.32 -34.35 -3.69
CA ALA A 27 -15.02 -35.01 -3.87
C ALA A 27 -14.15 -35.01 -2.58
N LEU A 28 -14.39 -34.06 -1.66
CA LEU A 28 -13.77 -34.01 -0.33
C LEU A 28 -14.45 -34.92 0.71
N GLY A 29 -15.48 -35.70 0.33
CA GLY A 29 -16.10 -36.71 1.17
C GLY A 29 -17.01 -36.16 2.28
N VAL A 30 -17.61 -35.01 2.10
CA VAL A 30 -18.48 -34.37 3.10
C VAL A 30 -19.90 -34.91 2.98
N GLU A 31 -20.40 -35.56 4.05
CA GLU A 31 -21.76 -36.11 4.11
C GLU A 31 -22.82 -34.99 4.14
N PRO A 32 -23.94 -35.11 3.35
CA PRO A 32 -24.93 -34.03 3.22
C PRO A 32 -25.83 -33.79 4.45
N SER A 33 -25.62 -34.51 5.55
CA SER A 33 -26.45 -34.43 6.77
C SER A 33 -25.88 -33.51 7.86
N SER A 34 -24.67 -32.96 7.67
CA SER A 34 -23.98 -32.07 8.67
C SER A 34 -24.54 -30.66 8.59
N SER A 35 -24.49 -29.91 9.71
CA SER A 35 -24.79 -28.48 9.68
C SER A 35 -23.84 -27.76 8.70
N LYS A 36 -24.27 -26.65 8.11
CA LYS A 36 -23.38 -25.86 7.20
C LYS A 36 -22.06 -25.51 7.84
N LEU A 37 -22.07 -25.14 9.12
CA LEU A 37 -20.86 -24.81 9.88
C LEU A 37 -19.93 -26.03 10.04
N ASP A 38 -20.47 -27.22 10.24
CA ASP A 38 -19.66 -28.44 10.33
C ASP A 38 -19.04 -28.81 8.97
N ILE A 39 -19.76 -28.56 7.87
CA ILE A 39 -19.22 -28.70 6.52
C ILE A 39 -17.99 -27.79 6.36
N PHE A 40 -18.09 -26.51 6.74
CA PHE A 40 -16.98 -25.57 6.65
C PHE A 40 -15.81 -25.96 7.55
N LYS A 41 -16.07 -26.40 8.79
CA LYS A 41 -15.02 -26.89 9.70
C LYS A 41 -14.26 -28.06 9.12
N ASN A 42 -14.97 -29.04 8.59
CA ASN A 42 -14.37 -30.23 7.99
C ASN A 42 -13.57 -29.87 6.73
N SER A 43 -14.14 -29.06 5.84
CA SER A 43 -13.48 -28.64 4.60
C SER A 43 -12.22 -27.79 4.88
N THR A 44 -12.27 -26.82 5.79
CA THR A 44 -11.10 -26.04 6.18
C THR A 44 -10.02 -26.91 6.82
N HIS A 45 -10.39 -27.84 7.67
CA HIS A 45 -9.44 -28.78 8.29
C HIS A 45 -8.75 -29.68 7.26
N LEU A 46 -9.50 -30.19 6.28
CA LEU A 46 -8.95 -31.02 5.20
C LEU A 46 -8.00 -30.25 4.31
N LEU A 47 -8.35 -29.02 3.92
CA LEU A 47 -7.51 -28.17 3.09
C LEU A 47 -6.23 -27.74 3.84
N SER A 48 -6.32 -27.36 5.11
CA SER A 48 -5.17 -26.96 5.92
C SER A 48 -4.19 -28.10 6.20
N ASN A 49 -4.68 -29.35 6.28
CA ASN A 49 -3.86 -30.53 6.50
C ASN A 49 -3.41 -31.24 5.21
N GLY A 50 -3.80 -30.72 4.05
CA GLY A 50 -3.39 -31.25 2.76
C GLY A 50 -1.88 -31.11 2.54
N ILE A 51 -1.27 -32.13 1.87
CA ILE A 51 0.16 -32.13 1.52
C ILE A 51 0.50 -31.00 0.52
N MET A 52 -0.49 -30.56 -0.26
CA MET A 52 -0.43 -29.37 -1.12
C MET A 52 -1.65 -28.50 -0.84
N SER A 53 -1.41 -27.28 -0.41
CA SER A 53 -2.46 -26.29 -0.25
C SER A 53 -3.01 -25.92 -1.63
N ASP A 54 -4.20 -26.46 -1.95
CA ASP A 54 -4.87 -26.20 -3.22
C ASP A 54 -5.57 -24.83 -3.16
N PHE A 55 -4.95 -23.85 -3.78
CA PHE A 55 -5.48 -22.49 -3.81
C PHE A 55 -6.85 -22.40 -4.48
N ASP A 56 -7.05 -23.15 -5.56
CA ASP A 56 -8.32 -23.13 -6.30
C ASP A 56 -9.45 -23.78 -5.49
N ALA A 57 -9.15 -24.82 -4.71
CA ALA A 57 -10.10 -25.42 -3.78
C ALA A 57 -10.49 -24.44 -2.65
N TRP A 58 -9.55 -23.68 -2.13
CA TRP A 58 -9.85 -22.63 -1.15
C TRP A 58 -10.73 -21.51 -1.73
N VAL A 59 -10.43 -21.05 -2.94
CA VAL A 59 -11.26 -20.05 -3.63
C VAL A 59 -12.68 -20.55 -3.85
N SER A 60 -12.83 -21.81 -4.28
CA SER A 60 -14.15 -22.47 -4.44
C SER A 60 -14.89 -22.55 -3.10
N LEU A 61 -14.22 -22.88 -2.01
CA LEU A 61 -14.84 -22.92 -0.67
C LEU A 61 -15.29 -21.52 -0.20
N ILE A 62 -14.50 -20.49 -0.46
CA ILE A 62 -14.88 -19.10 -0.15
C ILE A 62 -16.13 -18.72 -0.95
N SER A 63 -16.15 -18.94 -2.27
CA SER A 63 -17.30 -18.64 -3.12
C SER A 63 -18.55 -19.37 -2.63
N TYR A 64 -18.43 -20.63 -2.28
CA TYR A 64 -19.55 -21.42 -1.74
C TYR A 64 -20.05 -20.85 -0.40
N ALA A 65 -19.15 -20.40 0.50
CA ALA A 65 -19.54 -19.77 1.75
C ALA A 65 -20.26 -18.44 1.53
N GLU A 66 -19.77 -17.63 0.60
CA GLU A 66 -20.39 -16.35 0.23
C GLU A 66 -21.79 -16.53 -0.35
N GLU A 67 -22.00 -17.54 -1.20
CA GLU A 67 -23.30 -17.82 -1.82
C GLU A 67 -24.33 -18.42 -0.84
N THR A 68 -23.89 -19.36 0.00
CA THR A 68 -24.81 -20.14 0.83
C THR A 68 -25.00 -19.62 2.24
N SER A 69 -24.05 -18.82 2.74
CA SER A 69 -23.97 -18.40 4.13
C SER A 69 -23.56 -16.92 4.28
N ALA A 70 -23.93 -16.07 3.33
CA ALA A 70 -23.57 -14.64 3.30
C ALA A 70 -23.93 -13.89 4.59
N ASN A 71 -25.01 -14.28 5.29
CA ASN A 71 -25.48 -13.68 6.53
C ASN A 71 -24.97 -14.39 7.80
N ASP A 72 -24.20 -15.47 7.64
CA ASP A 72 -23.59 -16.21 8.75
C ASP A 72 -22.14 -15.82 8.91
N ILE A 73 -21.93 -14.84 9.81
CA ILE A 73 -20.58 -14.30 10.02
C ILE A 73 -19.62 -15.31 10.66
N GLU A 74 -20.13 -16.32 11.36
CA GLU A 74 -19.27 -17.37 11.93
C GLU A 74 -18.71 -18.26 10.82
N ALA A 75 -19.55 -18.67 9.88
CA ALA A 75 -19.15 -19.46 8.70
C ALA A 75 -18.19 -18.66 7.81
N ILE A 76 -18.53 -17.43 7.48
CA ILE A 76 -17.68 -16.53 6.68
C ILE A 76 -16.32 -16.32 7.36
N SER A 77 -16.32 -16.00 8.65
CA SER A 77 -15.08 -15.75 9.40
C SER A 77 -14.20 -17.00 9.49
N LEU A 78 -14.80 -18.17 9.67
CA LEU A 78 -14.05 -19.42 9.72
C LEU A 78 -13.31 -19.67 8.41
N VAL A 79 -14.00 -19.59 7.29
CA VAL A 79 -13.41 -19.87 5.96
C VAL A 79 -12.34 -18.84 5.61
N TYR A 80 -12.64 -17.54 5.75
CA TYR A 80 -11.67 -16.48 5.44
C TYR A 80 -10.42 -16.53 6.34
N ARG A 81 -10.58 -16.71 7.64
CA ARG A 81 -9.43 -16.79 8.58
C ARG A 81 -8.56 -18.00 8.27
N SER A 82 -9.17 -19.17 7.99
CA SER A 82 -8.42 -20.36 7.63
C SER A 82 -7.65 -20.17 6.31
N PHE A 83 -8.29 -19.58 5.29
CA PHE A 83 -7.63 -19.23 4.02
C PHE A 83 -6.47 -18.26 4.22
N LEU A 84 -6.68 -17.19 4.98
CA LEU A 84 -5.68 -16.14 5.21
C LEU A 84 -4.52 -16.59 6.11
N LEU A 85 -4.68 -17.64 6.88
CA LEU A 85 -3.57 -18.32 7.55
C LEU A 85 -2.66 -19.05 6.55
N GLU A 86 -3.23 -19.65 5.52
CA GLU A 86 -2.47 -20.32 4.45
C GLU A 86 -1.87 -19.34 3.43
N PHE A 87 -2.63 -18.27 3.09
CA PHE A 87 -2.27 -17.29 2.08
C PHE A 87 -2.33 -15.85 2.61
N PRO A 88 -1.48 -15.49 3.58
CA PRO A 88 -1.56 -14.21 4.27
C PRO A 88 -1.31 -12.99 3.37
N LEU A 89 -0.61 -13.16 2.23
CA LEU A 89 -0.33 -12.07 1.28
C LEU A 89 -1.47 -11.77 0.31
N CYS A 90 -2.57 -12.50 0.36
CA CYS A 90 -3.74 -12.25 -0.48
C CYS A 90 -4.55 -11.04 0.02
N HIS A 91 -4.02 -9.82 -0.17
CA HIS A 91 -4.64 -8.59 0.34
C HIS A 91 -6.08 -8.38 -0.13
N GLY A 92 -6.43 -8.81 -1.35
CA GLY A 92 -7.80 -8.73 -1.85
C GLY A 92 -8.80 -9.51 -1.00
N TYR A 93 -8.41 -10.67 -0.47
CA TYR A 93 -9.24 -11.46 0.42
C TYR A 93 -9.34 -10.87 1.84
N TRP A 94 -8.31 -10.19 2.32
CA TRP A 94 -8.41 -9.38 3.53
C TRP A 94 -9.46 -8.27 3.38
N ILE A 95 -9.44 -7.56 2.25
CA ILE A 95 -10.41 -6.50 1.93
C ILE A 95 -11.84 -7.06 1.82
N LYS A 96 -12.02 -8.19 1.13
CA LYS A 96 -13.32 -8.87 1.06
C LYS A 96 -13.83 -9.30 2.44
N TYR A 97 -12.94 -9.86 3.27
CA TYR A 97 -13.30 -10.26 4.64
C TYR A 97 -13.73 -9.05 5.49
N ALA A 98 -12.99 -7.94 5.42
CA ALA A 98 -13.37 -6.70 6.07
C ALA A 98 -14.74 -6.18 5.59
N ALA A 99 -15.04 -6.30 4.29
CA ALA A 99 -16.33 -5.92 3.73
C ALA A 99 -17.49 -6.77 4.24
N HIS A 100 -17.32 -8.09 4.38
CA HIS A 100 -18.32 -8.96 5.00
C HIS A 100 -18.54 -8.61 6.47
N LYS A 101 -17.46 -8.36 7.22
CA LYS A 101 -17.54 -7.90 8.61
C LYS A 101 -18.27 -6.55 8.73
N ALA A 102 -18.05 -5.63 7.80
CA ALA A 102 -18.70 -4.32 7.83
C ALA A 102 -20.22 -4.38 7.65
N GLN A 103 -20.73 -5.43 7.01
CA GLN A 103 -22.18 -5.62 6.84
C GLN A 103 -22.86 -6.23 8.06
N LEU A 104 -22.16 -7.04 8.85
CA LEU A 104 -22.75 -7.91 9.87
C LEU A 104 -22.24 -7.66 11.29
N CYS A 105 -21.15 -6.91 11.46
CA CYS A 105 -20.45 -6.73 12.74
C CYS A 105 -20.25 -5.25 13.08
N THR A 106 -19.64 -5.00 14.23
CA THR A 106 -19.28 -3.67 14.68
C THR A 106 -18.09 -3.10 13.91
N TYR A 107 -17.92 -1.78 13.90
CA TYR A 107 -16.74 -1.13 13.32
C TYR A 107 -15.43 -1.60 13.97
N GLY A 108 -15.45 -1.91 15.27
CA GLY A 108 -14.30 -2.48 15.97
C GLY A 108 -13.84 -3.81 15.39
N ASP A 109 -14.78 -4.69 15.07
CA ASP A 109 -14.47 -5.98 14.44
C ASP A 109 -13.84 -5.83 13.05
N VAL A 110 -14.26 -4.81 12.29
CA VAL A 110 -13.70 -4.50 10.98
C VAL A 110 -12.29 -3.94 11.10
N LEU A 111 -12.08 -3.02 12.05
CA LEU A 111 -10.75 -2.47 12.34
C LEU A 111 -9.76 -3.56 12.74
N GLU A 112 -10.19 -4.55 13.53
CA GLU A 112 -9.36 -5.70 13.90
C GLU A 112 -8.90 -6.49 12.67
N VAL A 113 -9.79 -6.71 11.69
CA VAL A 113 -9.44 -7.38 10.43
C VAL A 113 -8.39 -6.57 9.67
N TYR A 114 -8.57 -5.24 9.55
CA TYR A 114 -7.57 -4.40 8.88
C TYR A 114 -6.23 -4.39 9.62
N GLU A 115 -6.22 -4.34 10.95
CA GLU A 115 -4.97 -4.41 11.72
C GLU A 115 -4.23 -5.74 11.51
N GLN A 116 -4.94 -6.86 11.46
CA GLN A 116 -4.36 -8.16 11.13
C GLN A 116 -3.83 -8.18 9.68
N ALA A 117 -4.58 -7.60 8.76
CA ALA A 117 -4.20 -7.53 7.34
C ALA A 117 -2.91 -6.73 7.13
N ILE A 118 -2.76 -5.56 7.75
CA ILE A 118 -1.54 -4.75 7.62
C ILE A 118 -0.34 -5.35 8.35
N GLN A 119 -0.54 -6.21 9.33
CA GLN A 119 0.55 -7.02 9.89
C GLN A 119 1.02 -8.10 8.90
N ALA A 120 0.09 -8.70 8.16
CA ALA A 120 0.40 -9.73 7.18
C ALA A 120 1.00 -9.14 5.89
N VAL A 121 0.46 -8.02 5.39
CA VAL A 121 0.87 -7.40 4.11
C VAL A 121 1.05 -5.89 4.29
N PRO A 122 2.03 -5.44 5.06
CA PRO A 122 2.20 -4.02 5.43
C PRO A 122 2.51 -3.12 4.24
N HIS A 123 3.03 -3.65 3.13
CA HIS A 123 3.43 -2.90 1.95
C HIS A 123 2.44 -3.00 0.77
N SER A 124 1.19 -3.42 1.02
CA SER A 124 0.14 -3.40 0.01
C SER A 124 -0.54 -2.03 -0.07
N VAL A 125 -0.40 -1.36 -1.21
CA VAL A 125 -1.07 -0.07 -1.47
C VAL A 125 -2.59 -0.22 -1.41
N ASP A 126 -3.16 -1.24 -2.04
CA ASP A 126 -4.61 -1.47 -2.09
C ASP A 126 -5.21 -1.66 -0.70
N LEU A 127 -4.48 -2.37 0.17
CA LEU A 127 -4.91 -2.59 1.54
C LEU A 127 -4.96 -1.28 2.33
N TRP A 128 -3.93 -0.43 2.23
CA TRP A 128 -3.92 0.87 2.91
C TRP A 128 -4.98 1.81 2.35
N VAL A 129 -5.21 1.81 1.03
CA VAL A 129 -6.29 2.58 0.39
C VAL A 129 -7.66 2.17 0.93
N SER A 130 -7.89 0.86 1.07
CA SER A 130 -9.14 0.33 1.63
C SER A 130 -9.29 0.68 3.11
N TYR A 131 -8.24 0.47 3.90
CA TYR A 131 -8.26 0.75 5.34
C TYR A 131 -8.47 2.24 5.64
N CYS A 132 -7.73 3.13 4.98
CA CYS A 132 -7.92 4.57 5.15
C CYS A 132 -9.32 5.01 4.68
N GLY A 133 -9.83 4.42 3.59
CA GLY A 133 -11.21 4.68 3.14
C GLY A 133 -12.25 4.28 4.18
N PHE A 134 -12.08 3.13 4.83
CA PHE A 134 -12.93 2.72 5.92
C PHE A 134 -12.78 3.64 7.14
N GLY A 135 -11.55 4.00 7.52
CA GLY A 135 -11.29 4.95 8.61
C GLY A 135 -11.96 6.30 8.40
N MET A 136 -11.96 6.83 7.17
CA MET A 136 -12.67 8.06 6.83
C MET A 136 -14.19 7.96 7.02
N SER A 137 -14.77 6.76 6.94
CA SER A 137 -16.21 6.54 7.10
C SER A 137 -16.64 6.34 8.56
N VAL A 138 -15.71 5.96 9.46
CA VAL A 138 -16.04 5.58 10.83
C VAL A 138 -15.45 6.50 11.90
N TYR A 139 -14.30 7.15 11.63
CA TYR A 139 -13.71 8.10 12.58
C TYR A 139 -14.29 9.49 12.41
N GLU A 140 -14.72 10.09 13.52
CA GLU A 140 -15.18 11.48 13.56
C GLU A 140 -14.01 12.46 13.76
N ASP A 141 -12.94 12.03 14.46
CA ASP A 141 -11.77 12.87 14.72
C ASP A 141 -10.81 12.88 13.51
N PRO A 142 -10.61 14.05 12.86
CA PRO A 142 -9.68 14.20 11.77
C PRO A 142 -8.22 13.82 12.12
N ALA A 143 -7.82 13.92 13.39
CA ALA A 143 -6.47 13.58 13.82
C ALA A 143 -6.22 12.06 13.72
N LEU A 144 -7.23 11.24 14.04
CA LEU A 144 -7.14 9.79 13.90
C LEU A 144 -7.04 9.38 12.42
N ILE A 145 -7.79 10.04 11.55
CA ILE A 145 -7.74 9.79 10.10
C ILE A 145 -6.36 10.16 9.54
N ARG A 146 -5.79 11.32 9.92
CA ARG A 146 -4.43 11.70 9.53
C ARG A 146 -3.39 10.71 10.01
N SER A 147 -3.45 10.31 11.27
CA SER A 147 -2.53 9.32 11.83
C SER A 147 -2.57 8.01 11.04
N LEU A 148 -3.75 7.59 10.58
CA LEU A 148 -3.89 6.40 9.75
C LEU A 148 -3.24 6.57 8.38
N PHE A 149 -3.45 7.72 7.71
CA PHE A 149 -2.78 8.03 6.44
C PHE A 149 -1.25 8.10 6.60
N GLU A 150 -0.76 8.78 7.62
CA GLU A 150 0.68 8.91 7.91
C GLU A 150 1.32 7.55 8.17
N ARG A 151 0.64 6.68 8.91
CA ARG A 151 1.06 5.30 9.15
C ARG A 151 1.18 4.51 7.85
N GLY A 152 0.19 4.59 6.96
CA GLY A 152 0.25 3.98 5.63
C GLY A 152 1.41 4.56 4.80
N MET A 153 1.53 5.88 4.74
CA MET A 153 2.59 6.54 3.97
C MET A 153 4.00 6.25 4.49
N SER A 154 4.18 5.99 5.79
CA SER A 154 5.48 5.60 6.33
C SER A 154 5.98 4.27 5.74
N LEU A 155 5.07 3.39 5.34
CA LEU A 155 5.38 2.08 4.75
C LEU A 155 5.39 2.10 3.22
N ILE A 156 4.35 2.68 2.59
CA ILE A 156 4.18 2.65 1.14
C ILE A 156 4.52 3.97 0.43
N GLY A 157 4.99 5.00 1.14
CA GLY A 157 5.24 6.32 0.56
C GLY A 157 6.33 6.36 -0.52
N LYS A 158 7.18 5.34 -0.60
CA LYS A 158 8.16 5.12 -1.69
C LYS A 158 7.70 4.06 -2.70
N ASP A 159 6.42 3.69 -2.73
CA ASP A 159 5.84 2.87 -3.78
C ASP A 159 5.35 3.75 -4.93
N TYR A 160 5.67 3.37 -6.16
CA TYR A 160 5.26 4.08 -7.37
C TYR A 160 3.74 4.21 -7.53
N LEU A 161 2.99 3.27 -6.96
CA LEU A 161 1.53 3.23 -6.97
C LEU A 161 0.90 3.91 -5.75
N CYS A 162 1.67 4.47 -4.82
CA CYS A 162 1.14 5.12 -3.62
C CYS A 162 0.24 6.33 -3.92
N TYR A 163 0.19 6.79 -5.17
CA TYR A 163 -0.72 7.86 -5.60
C TYR A 163 -2.19 7.53 -5.33
N HIS A 164 -2.57 6.27 -5.28
CA HIS A 164 -3.93 5.88 -4.89
C HIS A 164 -4.26 6.32 -3.45
N LEU A 165 -3.29 6.23 -2.55
CA LEU A 165 -3.45 6.70 -1.18
C LEU A 165 -3.31 8.23 -1.08
N TRP A 166 -2.38 8.83 -1.85
CA TRP A 166 -2.25 10.30 -1.92
C TRP A 166 -3.53 10.98 -2.41
N ASP A 167 -4.19 10.42 -3.43
CA ASP A 167 -5.44 10.99 -3.95
C ASP A 167 -6.52 11.04 -2.85
N LYS A 168 -6.67 9.96 -2.05
CA LYS A 168 -7.61 9.94 -0.92
C LYS A 168 -7.20 10.91 0.20
N TYR A 169 -5.91 10.99 0.49
CA TYR A 169 -5.43 11.90 1.53
C TYR A 169 -5.64 13.37 1.14
N ILE A 170 -5.36 13.74 -0.10
CA ILE A 170 -5.62 15.08 -0.63
C ILE A 170 -7.14 15.39 -0.62
N GLU A 171 -7.99 14.45 -1.01
CA GLU A 171 -9.44 14.59 -0.94
C GLU A 171 -9.91 14.86 0.49
N PHE A 172 -9.40 14.07 1.44
CA PHE A 172 -9.68 14.27 2.86
C PHE A 172 -9.26 15.66 3.34
N GLU A 173 -8.02 16.09 3.11
CA GLU A 173 -7.53 17.39 3.58
C GLU A 173 -8.28 18.57 2.93
N LYS A 174 -8.70 18.43 1.67
CA LYS A 174 -9.59 19.41 1.02
C LYS A 174 -10.94 19.51 1.73
N SER A 175 -11.51 18.38 2.16
CA SER A 175 -12.78 18.37 2.89
C SER A 175 -12.69 19.04 4.26
N GLN A 176 -11.53 18.94 4.92
CA GLN A 176 -11.25 19.55 6.21
C GLN A 176 -10.99 21.07 6.13
N LYS A 177 -10.75 21.62 4.93
CA LYS A 177 -10.45 23.03 4.69
C LYS A 177 -9.27 23.57 5.50
N GLN A 178 -8.33 22.71 5.88
CA GLN A 178 -7.14 23.07 6.63
C GLN A 178 -5.96 23.27 5.67
N LEU A 179 -5.70 24.51 5.33
CA LEU A 179 -4.75 24.89 4.28
C LEU A 179 -3.31 24.45 4.58
N ILE A 180 -2.86 24.53 5.83
CA ILE A 180 -1.52 24.09 6.25
C ILE A 180 -1.36 22.58 6.01
N GLN A 181 -2.34 21.78 6.40
CA GLN A 181 -2.31 20.33 6.19
C GLN A 181 -2.34 19.97 4.70
N LEU A 182 -3.16 20.65 3.93
CA LEU A 182 -3.20 20.49 2.48
C LEU A 182 -1.88 20.85 1.82
N ALA A 183 -1.26 21.98 2.22
CA ALA A 183 0.04 22.38 1.73
C ALA A 183 1.14 21.35 2.07
N THR A 184 1.12 20.82 3.30
CA THR A 184 2.03 19.76 3.74
C THR A 184 1.84 18.49 2.89
N THR A 185 0.60 18.11 2.65
CA THR A 185 0.27 16.92 1.84
C THR A 185 0.79 17.09 0.42
N TYR A 186 0.56 18.23 -0.24
CA TYR A 186 1.06 18.47 -1.58
C TYR A 186 2.59 18.41 -1.68
N ILE A 187 3.32 19.06 -0.77
CA ILE A 187 4.80 19.01 -0.81
C ILE A 187 5.30 17.57 -0.63
N ASN A 188 4.64 16.77 0.20
CA ASN A 188 5.02 15.38 0.43
C ASN A 188 4.80 14.50 -0.82
N THR A 189 3.79 14.79 -1.66
CA THR A 189 3.58 14.06 -2.93
C THR A 189 4.71 14.27 -3.94
N LEU A 190 5.53 15.31 -3.78
CA LEU A 190 6.62 15.65 -4.69
C LEU A 190 7.98 15.03 -4.28
N LYS A 191 8.09 14.47 -3.08
CA LYS A 191 9.37 13.97 -2.54
C LYS A 191 9.84 12.66 -3.17
N PHE A 192 8.92 11.86 -3.72
CA PHE A 192 9.24 10.59 -4.35
C PHE A 192 8.40 10.41 -5.64
N PRO A 193 8.96 9.78 -6.70
CA PRO A 193 8.25 9.60 -7.95
C PRO A 193 7.07 8.65 -7.82
N THR A 194 5.96 9.05 -8.42
CA THR A 194 4.76 8.24 -8.59
C THR A 194 4.25 8.38 -10.01
N LYS A 195 3.38 7.48 -10.43
CA LYS A 195 2.73 7.57 -11.75
C LYS A 195 2.03 8.93 -11.99
N LYS A 196 1.64 9.65 -10.93
CA LYS A 196 0.94 10.93 -10.99
C LYS A 196 1.80 12.13 -10.58
N LEU A 197 3.11 12.01 -10.50
CA LEU A 197 4.03 13.05 -10.04
C LEU A 197 3.79 14.40 -10.72
N HIS A 198 3.70 14.41 -12.06
CA HIS A 198 3.46 15.65 -12.81
C HIS A 198 2.09 16.28 -12.47
N LYS A 199 1.04 15.48 -12.32
CA LYS A 199 -0.28 15.96 -11.93
C LYS A 199 -0.27 16.60 -10.53
N TYR A 200 0.48 16.05 -9.59
CA TYR A 200 0.63 16.63 -8.25
C TYR A 200 1.40 17.95 -8.30
N TYR A 201 2.43 18.02 -9.11
CA TYR A 201 3.16 19.27 -9.31
C TYR A 201 2.30 20.38 -9.92
N GLU A 202 1.49 20.07 -10.92
CA GLU A 202 0.51 21.03 -11.46
C GLU A 202 -0.51 21.48 -10.41
N SER A 203 -0.98 20.56 -9.58
CA SER A 203 -1.91 20.89 -8.50
C SER A 203 -1.24 21.72 -7.40
N PHE A 204 0.02 21.42 -7.08
CA PHE A 204 0.86 22.22 -6.18
C PHE A 204 1.01 23.65 -6.69
N LYS A 205 1.38 23.85 -7.97
CA LYS A 205 1.49 25.20 -8.58
C LYS A 205 0.16 25.96 -8.54
N LYS A 206 -0.97 25.28 -8.77
CA LYS A 206 -2.29 25.91 -8.66
C LYS A 206 -2.57 26.37 -7.22
N LEU A 207 -2.21 25.59 -6.23
CA LEU A 207 -2.33 25.99 -4.83
C LEU A 207 -1.48 27.22 -4.54
N VAL A 208 -0.19 27.22 -4.92
CA VAL A 208 0.70 28.38 -4.73
C VAL A 208 0.12 29.63 -5.36
N LYS A 209 -0.36 29.53 -6.62
CA LYS A 209 -0.97 30.66 -7.33
C LYS A 209 -2.23 31.20 -6.63
N SER A 210 -3.05 30.31 -6.05
CA SER A 210 -4.21 30.71 -5.25
C SER A 210 -3.78 31.49 -4.00
N LEU A 211 -2.72 31.01 -3.32
CA LEU A 211 -2.16 31.66 -2.14
C LEU A 211 -1.53 33.02 -2.48
N GLU A 212 -0.85 33.16 -3.63
CA GLU A 212 -0.32 34.44 -4.12
C GLU A 212 -1.41 35.47 -4.36
N GLN A 213 -2.55 35.05 -4.89
CA GLN A 213 -3.71 35.93 -5.09
C GLN A 213 -4.29 36.42 -3.76
N GLU A 214 -4.33 35.58 -2.74
CA GLU A 214 -4.76 35.98 -1.39
C GLU A 214 -3.80 37.02 -0.79
N VAL A 215 -2.48 36.84 -0.95
CA VAL A 215 -1.47 37.81 -0.47
C VAL A 215 -1.63 39.17 -1.16
N THR A 216 -1.83 39.19 -2.48
CA THR A 216 -1.99 40.46 -3.23
C THR A 216 -3.27 41.19 -2.88
N HIS A 217 -4.36 40.48 -2.58
CA HIS A 217 -5.60 41.09 -2.09
C HIS A 217 -5.47 41.71 -0.70
N CYS A 218 -4.58 41.20 0.14
CA CYS A 218 -4.28 41.76 1.46
C CYS A 218 -3.31 42.96 1.44
N GLY A 219 -2.87 43.43 0.25
CA GLY A 219 -2.06 44.64 0.08
C GLY A 219 -0.57 44.47 0.43
N ALA A 220 -0.07 43.25 0.55
CA ALA A 220 1.35 42.98 0.75
C ALA A 220 2.11 42.99 -0.60
N GLU A 221 3.09 43.91 -0.76
CA GLU A 221 3.98 43.91 -1.92
C GLU A 221 4.97 42.75 -1.83
N ILE A 222 5.02 41.92 -2.89
CA ILE A 222 6.00 40.84 -3.03
C ILE A 222 7.32 41.46 -3.48
N SER A 223 8.27 41.70 -2.56
CA SER A 223 9.60 42.17 -2.94
C SER A 223 10.35 41.12 -3.77
N THR A 224 11.03 41.57 -4.83
CA THR A 224 11.77 40.71 -5.78
C THR A 224 13.23 40.48 -5.38
N GLU A 225 13.60 40.68 -4.10
CA GLU A 225 14.99 40.51 -3.66
C GLU A 225 15.42 39.03 -3.67
N ASN A 226 16.64 38.83 -4.17
CA ASN A 226 17.25 37.51 -4.37
C ASN A 226 17.44 36.78 -3.02
N ILE A 227 16.76 35.66 -2.88
CA ILE A 227 17.02 34.74 -1.77
C ILE A 227 18.34 34.00 -2.04
N HIS A 228 19.27 34.02 -1.10
CA HIS A 228 20.51 33.25 -1.17
C HIS A 228 20.18 31.75 -1.25
N THR A 229 20.36 31.18 -2.44
CA THR A 229 20.03 29.78 -2.76
C THR A 229 20.90 28.75 -2.05
N SER A 230 22.07 29.15 -1.50
CA SER A 230 23.04 28.23 -0.89
C SER A 230 22.62 27.69 0.47
N GLU A 231 21.91 28.49 1.29
CA GLU A 231 21.48 28.04 2.64
C GLU A 231 20.27 27.09 2.61
N LEU A 232 19.49 27.09 1.50
CA LEU A 232 18.34 26.22 1.31
C LEU A 232 18.70 24.83 0.79
N MET A 233 19.88 24.67 0.17
CA MET A 233 20.32 23.39 -0.38
C MET A 233 20.82 22.40 0.69
N GLU A 234 21.37 22.88 1.82
CA GLU A 234 21.84 22.03 2.93
C GLU A 234 20.70 21.60 3.87
N ALA A 235 19.58 22.31 3.89
CA ALA A 235 18.41 22.05 4.73
C ALA A 235 17.42 21.02 4.13
N GLY A 236 17.69 20.51 2.93
CA GLY A 236 16.75 19.68 2.16
C GLY A 236 16.49 18.27 2.67
N GLU A 237 17.21 17.78 3.68
CA GLU A 237 17.13 16.37 4.10
C GLU A 237 16.30 16.13 5.37
N SER A 238 15.95 17.14 6.15
CA SER A 238 15.15 16.94 7.38
C SER A 238 13.68 17.32 7.16
N GLY A 239 12.80 16.33 7.27
CA GLY A 239 11.34 16.53 7.18
C GLY A 239 10.80 17.55 8.20
N GLY A 240 11.48 17.75 9.34
CA GLY A 240 11.13 18.72 10.37
C GLY A 240 11.29 20.18 9.93
N ASP A 241 12.29 20.49 9.11
CA ASP A 241 12.53 21.85 8.64
C ASP A 241 11.45 22.34 7.66
N ILE A 242 10.93 21.45 6.82
CA ILE A 242 9.85 21.79 5.87
C ILE A 242 8.54 22.04 6.61
N LEU A 243 8.20 21.22 7.61
CA LEU A 243 7.01 21.44 8.45
C LEU A 243 7.06 22.77 9.17
N THR A 244 8.24 23.16 9.67
CA THR A 244 8.47 24.48 10.32
C THR A 244 8.28 25.61 9.32
N LYS A 245 8.77 25.47 8.08
CA LYS A 245 8.58 26.45 7.00
C LYS A 245 7.12 26.58 6.58
N ILE A 246 6.40 25.45 6.46
CA ILE A 246 4.96 25.44 6.14
C ILE A 246 4.14 26.04 7.29
N ALA A 247 4.46 25.70 8.54
CA ALA A 247 3.82 26.32 9.71
C ALA A 247 4.08 27.84 9.77
N GLY A 248 5.23 28.28 9.26
CA GLY A 248 5.59 29.67 9.13
C GLY A 248 4.91 30.42 7.97
N LEU A 249 4.10 29.76 7.13
CA LEU A 249 3.37 30.41 6.03
C LEU A 249 2.40 31.50 6.51
N PHE A 250 1.86 31.33 7.71
CA PHE A 250 0.93 32.27 8.30
C PHE A 250 1.54 32.99 9.50
N ASP A 251 1.17 34.26 9.71
CA ASP A 251 1.48 34.99 10.91
C ASP A 251 0.50 34.65 12.06
N GLN A 252 0.70 35.25 13.22
CA GLN A 252 -0.16 35.05 14.39
C GLN A 252 -1.62 35.51 14.18
N CYS A 253 -1.85 36.34 13.17
CA CYS A 253 -3.17 36.84 12.77
C CYS A 253 -3.82 36.01 11.65
N GLY A 254 -3.12 34.97 11.16
CA GLY A 254 -3.60 34.11 10.06
C GLY A 254 -3.34 34.69 8.66
N HIS A 255 -2.51 35.76 8.55
CA HIS A 255 -2.14 36.32 7.24
C HIS A 255 -0.95 35.55 6.63
N LEU A 256 -1.02 35.33 5.33
CA LEU A 256 0.01 34.63 4.57
C LEU A 256 1.29 35.50 4.43
N LYS A 257 2.45 34.92 4.72
CA LYS A 257 3.74 35.60 4.58
C LYS A 257 4.32 35.41 3.17
N PRO A 258 4.58 36.47 2.40
CA PRO A 258 5.12 36.37 1.03
C PRO A 258 6.45 35.60 0.96
N GLU A 259 7.36 35.85 1.90
CA GLU A 259 8.67 35.18 1.92
C GLU A 259 8.56 33.67 2.18
N ALA A 260 7.69 33.26 3.09
CA ALA A 260 7.45 31.83 3.36
C ALA A 260 6.80 31.15 2.16
N LEU A 261 5.92 31.83 1.42
CA LEU A 261 5.33 31.30 0.18
C LEU A 261 6.38 31.08 -0.92
N LYS A 262 7.34 32.00 -1.08
CA LYS A 262 8.48 31.81 -2.02
C LYS A 262 9.33 30.59 -1.63
N GLN A 263 9.62 30.43 -0.33
CA GLN A 263 10.36 29.26 0.17
C GLN A 263 9.59 27.96 -0.06
N TYR A 264 8.27 27.96 0.10
CA TYR A 264 7.41 26.82 -0.14
C TYR A 264 7.41 26.44 -1.63
N LEU A 265 7.27 27.43 -2.53
CA LEU A 265 7.37 27.21 -3.96
C LEU A 265 8.72 26.61 -4.35
N PHE A 266 9.82 27.21 -3.86
CA PHE A 266 11.17 26.74 -4.14
C PHE A 266 11.38 25.28 -3.66
N ALA A 267 10.90 24.93 -2.47
CA ALA A 267 10.98 23.57 -1.96
C ALA A 267 10.19 22.58 -2.85
N GLY A 268 9.00 22.95 -3.31
CA GLY A 268 8.21 22.13 -4.21
C GLY A 268 8.89 21.90 -5.58
N ASP A 269 9.47 22.97 -6.15
CA ASP A 269 10.22 22.89 -7.42
C ASP A 269 11.45 21.97 -7.25
N TYR A 270 12.20 22.12 -6.16
CA TYR A 270 13.35 21.27 -5.86
C TYR A 270 12.99 19.79 -5.75
N PHE A 271 11.95 19.45 -4.97
CA PHE A 271 11.51 18.06 -4.83
C PHE A 271 10.98 17.51 -6.14
N TYR A 272 10.21 18.29 -6.90
CA TYR A 272 9.71 17.85 -8.18
C TYR A 272 10.85 17.54 -9.18
N GLN A 273 11.84 18.42 -9.30
CA GLN A 273 12.98 18.20 -10.20
C GLN A 273 13.76 16.95 -9.82
N ARG A 274 14.04 16.76 -8.52
CA ARG A 274 14.74 15.57 -8.02
C ARG A 274 13.93 14.29 -8.31
N SER A 275 12.65 14.30 -7.99
CA SER A 275 11.76 13.15 -8.22
C SER A 275 11.49 12.90 -9.70
N SER A 276 11.43 13.93 -10.53
CA SER A 276 11.29 13.79 -11.99
C SER A 276 12.49 13.10 -12.60
N LYS A 277 13.70 13.48 -12.19
CA LYS A 277 14.93 12.82 -12.63
C LYS A 277 14.94 11.34 -12.21
N LEU A 278 14.61 11.04 -10.96
CA LEU A 278 14.52 9.67 -10.49
C LEU A 278 13.42 8.89 -11.23
N ASN A 279 12.30 9.54 -11.56
CA ASN A 279 11.22 8.93 -12.34
C ASN A 279 11.70 8.48 -13.74
N GLU A 280 12.53 9.26 -14.40
CA GLU A 280 13.11 8.89 -15.71
C GLU A 280 13.94 7.60 -15.60
N GLU A 281 14.62 7.38 -14.48
CA GLU A 281 15.45 6.21 -14.24
C GLU A 281 14.63 4.95 -13.91
N ILE A 282 13.51 5.09 -13.16
CA ILE A 282 12.74 3.95 -12.66
C ILE A 282 11.47 3.62 -13.46
N CYS A 283 10.95 4.56 -14.27
CA CYS A 283 9.68 4.37 -14.96
C CYS A 283 9.65 3.12 -15.88
N GLY A 284 10.80 2.74 -16.44
CA GLY A 284 10.93 1.52 -17.25
C GLY A 284 10.70 0.24 -16.44
N PHE A 285 11.29 0.15 -15.24
CA PHE A 285 11.07 -0.97 -14.33
C PHE A 285 9.61 -1.04 -13.88
N GLU A 286 9.05 0.11 -13.50
CA GLU A 286 7.66 0.21 -13.04
C GLU A 286 6.65 -0.13 -14.13
N ALA A 287 6.88 0.31 -15.36
CA ALA A 287 6.03 -0.04 -16.51
C ALA A 287 6.07 -1.53 -16.85
N SER A 288 7.17 -2.21 -16.52
CA SER A 288 7.35 -3.63 -16.78
C SER A 288 6.74 -4.53 -15.71
N ILE A 289 6.37 -4.00 -14.53
CA ILE A 289 5.70 -4.77 -13.49
C ILE A 289 4.22 -4.92 -13.86
N ARG A 290 3.80 -6.14 -14.20
CA ARG A 290 2.42 -6.46 -14.57
C ARG A 290 1.59 -6.98 -13.40
N ARG A 291 2.24 -7.60 -12.40
CA ARG A 291 1.59 -8.19 -11.23
C ARG A 291 2.15 -7.59 -9.94
N HIS A 292 1.28 -6.94 -9.17
CA HIS A 292 1.61 -6.28 -7.91
C HIS A 292 1.08 -7.03 -6.68
N PHE A 293 0.41 -8.16 -6.88
CA PHE A 293 -0.28 -8.94 -5.87
C PHE A 293 0.23 -10.38 -5.84
N PHE A 294 0.00 -11.06 -4.72
CA PHE A 294 0.36 -12.46 -4.55
C PHE A 294 -0.58 -13.37 -5.36
N LEU A 295 0.01 -14.31 -6.06
CA LEU A 295 -0.65 -15.48 -6.64
C LEU A 295 0.27 -16.70 -6.53
N VAL A 296 -0.32 -17.89 -6.36
CA VAL A 296 0.41 -19.16 -6.39
C VAL A 296 0.95 -19.50 -7.78
N LYS A 297 0.32 -18.99 -8.86
CA LYS A 297 0.78 -19.17 -10.23
C LYS A 297 2.15 -18.49 -10.41
N PRO A 298 3.09 -19.15 -11.11
CA PRO A 298 4.41 -18.57 -11.34
C PRO A 298 4.35 -17.25 -12.10
N LEU A 299 5.39 -16.42 -11.91
CA LEU A 299 5.65 -15.24 -12.71
C LEU A 299 6.38 -15.64 -13.98
N ASP A 300 6.20 -14.87 -15.05
CA ASP A 300 7.00 -14.98 -16.25
C ASP A 300 8.47 -14.61 -15.97
N ASP A 301 9.41 -15.21 -16.69
CA ASP A 301 10.85 -14.96 -16.52
C ASP A 301 11.19 -13.47 -16.68
N ASP A 302 10.55 -12.78 -17.63
CA ASP A 302 10.71 -11.33 -17.82
C ASP A 302 10.35 -10.52 -16.57
N GLN A 303 9.34 -10.95 -15.81
CA GLN A 303 8.95 -10.30 -14.56
C GLN A 303 10.00 -10.52 -13.47
N LEU A 304 10.54 -11.74 -13.37
CA LEU A 304 11.59 -12.07 -12.40
C LEU A 304 12.88 -11.32 -12.72
N GLU A 305 13.26 -11.26 -13.99
CA GLU A 305 14.42 -10.49 -14.45
C GLU A 305 14.25 -8.99 -14.18
N ASN A 306 13.05 -8.44 -14.46
CA ASN A 306 12.77 -7.04 -14.20
C ASN A 306 12.89 -6.69 -12.70
N TRP A 307 12.38 -7.56 -11.80
CA TRP A 307 12.55 -7.38 -10.37
C TRP A 307 14.02 -7.41 -9.95
N ASN A 308 14.80 -8.36 -10.46
CA ASN A 308 16.22 -8.45 -10.16
C ASN A 308 16.98 -7.19 -10.61
N ARG A 309 16.74 -6.71 -11.83
CA ARG A 309 17.37 -5.50 -12.36
C ARG A 309 16.94 -4.24 -11.58
N TYR A 310 15.68 -4.17 -11.15
CA TYR A 310 15.19 -3.04 -10.36
C TYR A 310 15.83 -3.04 -8.96
N LEU A 311 15.95 -4.19 -8.33
CA LEU A 311 16.67 -4.34 -7.05
C LEU A 311 18.15 -3.97 -7.20
N ASP A 312 18.86 -4.42 -8.26
CA ASP A 312 20.25 -4.03 -8.56
C ASP A 312 20.39 -2.51 -8.65
N PHE A 313 19.46 -1.85 -9.34
CA PHE A 313 19.44 -0.40 -9.46
C PHE A 313 19.30 0.29 -8.10
N VAL A 314 18.35 -0.15 -7.26
CA VAL A 314 18.07 0.48 -5.98
C VAL A 314 19.14 0.18 -4.94
N GLU A 315 19.72 -1.02 -4.92
CA GLU A 315 20.85 -1.35 -4.05
C GLU A 315 22.07 -0.46 -4.31
N LYS A 316 22.27 -0.06 -5.57
CA LYS A 316 23.40 0.78 -6.00
C LYS A 316 23.13 2.27 -5.81
N ASN A 317 21.92 2.75 -6.09
CA ASN A 317 21.61 4.17 -6.22
C ASN A 317 20.63 4.69 -5.16
N GLY A 318 19.90 3.79 -4.48
CA GLY A 318 18.91 4.14 -3.46
C GLY A 318 19.48 4.22 -2.05
N ASP A 319 18.68 4.78 -1.15
CA ASP A 319 18.94 4.70 0.28
C ASP A 319 18.46 3.36 0.86
N PHE A 320 18.91 3.06 2.09
CA PHE A 320 18.55 1.81 2.77
C PHE A 320 17.03 1.65 2.97
N ASP A 321 16.33 2.72 3.32
CA ASP A 321 14.88 2.69 3.55
C ASP A 321 14.11 2.37 2.25
N TRP A 322 14.50 2.97 1.13
CA TRP A 322 13.90 2.66 -0.16
C TRP A 322 14.19 1.22 -0.60
N ALA A 323 15.42 0.76 -0.43
CA ALA A 323 15.78 -0.62 -0.76
C ALA A 323 14.94 -1.62 0.04
N VAL A 324 14.81 -1.44 1.36
CA VAL A 324 13.95 -2.27 2.21
C VAL A 324 12.50 -2.27 1.72
N LYS A 325 11.93 -1.09 1.45
CA LYS A 325 10.55 -0.96 0.96
C LYS A 325 10.35 -1.61 -0.42
N LEU A 326 11.34 -1.52 -1.30
CA LEU A 326 11.25 -2.18 -2.61
C LEU A 326 11.33 -3.71 -2.49
N TYR A 327 12.18 -4.23 -1.61
CA TYR A 327 12.23 -5.66 -1.31
C TYR A 327 10.90 -6.16 -0.73
N GLU A 328 10.35 -5.47 0.25
CA GLU A 328 9.06 -5.83 0.84
C GLU A 328 7.92 -5.81 -0.20
N ARG A 329 7.93 -4.85 -1.10
CA ARG A 329 7.00 -4.80 -2.23
C ARG A 329 7.24 -5.96 -3.22
N CYS A 330 8.48 -6.24 -3.56
CA CYS A 330 8.87 -7.35 -4.44
C CYS A 330 8.41 -8.70 -3.89
N LEU A 331 8.55 -8.91 -2.58
CA LEU A 331 8.17 -10.14 -1.89
C LEU A 331 6.65 -10.41 -1.86
N ILE A 332 5.80 -9.48 -2.31
CA ILE A 332 4.37 -9.76 -2.49
C ILE A 332 4.16 -10.67 -3.72
N PRO A 333 4.48 -10.26 -4.96
CA PRO A 333 4.33 -11.13 -6.12
C PRO A 333 5.37 -12.25 -6.19
N CYS A 334 6.55 -12.06 -5.59
CA CYS A 334 7.68 -13.00 -5.65
C CYS A 334 7.82 -13.88 -4.39
N ALA A 335 6.80 -13.95 -3.54
CA ALA A 335 6.87 -14.69 -2.26
C ALA A 335 7.24 -16.18 -2.42
N ASN A 336 6.89 -16.80 -3.55
CA ASN A 336 7.16 -18.21 -3.82
C ASN A 336 8.60 -18.48 -4.33
N TYR A 337 9.42 -17.45 -4.46
CA TYR A 337 10.78 -17.54 -4.98
C TYR A 337 11.79 -17.29 -3.87
N SER A 338 12.45 -18.35 -3.42
CA SER A 338 13.40 -18.31 -2.30
C SER A 338 14.57 -17.37 -2.52
N GLU A 339 15.02 -17.19 -3.77
CA GLU A 339 16.12 -16.31 -4.14
C GLU A 339 15.88 -14.85 -3.71
N PHE A 340 14.66 -14.33 -3.79
CA PHE A 340 14.38 -12.97 -3.36
C PHE A 340 14.41 -12.81 -1.83
N TRP A 341 13.97 -13.83 -1.08
CA TRP A 341 14.08 -13.84 0.38
C TRP A 341 15.53 -13.90 0.86
N ILE A 342 16.35 -14.75 0.22
CA ILE A 342 17.77 -14.89 0.52
C ILE A 342 18.48 -13.57 0.21
N ARG A 343 18.31 -13.05 -1.00
CA ARG A 343 18.92 -11.78 -1.44
C ARG A 343 18.56 -10.63 -0.50
N TYR A 344 17.29 -10.53 -0.10
CA TYR A 344 16.85 -9.51 0.84
C TYR A 344 17.54 -9.64 2.19
N SER A 345 17.60 -10.86 2.73
CA SER A 345 18.23 -11.12 4.03
C SER A 345 19.73 -10.78 4.00
N GLU A 346 20.44 -11.19 2.95
CA GLU A 346 21.85 -10.89 2.76
C GLU A 346 22.11 -9.38 2.63
N TYR A 347 21.30 -8.68 1.83
CA TYR A 347 21.43 -7.25 1.65
C TYR A 347 21.24 -6.47 2.97
N VAL A 348 20.19 -6.76 3.72
CA VAL A 348 19.92 -6.03 4.97
C VAL A 348 20.89 -6.39 6.08
N ASP A 349 21.34 -7.66 6.16
CA ASP A 349 22.38 -8.08 7.15
C ASP A 349 23.73 -7.38 6.86
N ALA A 350 24.14 -7.31 5.58
CA ALA A 350 25.34 -6.58 5.17
C ALA A 350 25.30 -5.08 5.51
N LYS A 351 24.12 -4.50 5.64
CA LYS A 351 23.89 -3.10 6.06
C LYS A 351 23.68 -2.94 7.58
N GLY A 352 23.81 -4.01 8.34
CA GLY A 352 23.61 -4.02 9.80
C GLY A 352 22.17 -4.23 10.25
N GLY A 353 21.26 -4.56 9.35
CA GLY A 353 19.83 -4.80 9.61
C GLY A 353 19.49 -6.25 9.98
N ARG A 354 20.26 -6.88 10.88
CA ARG A 354 20.10 -8.30 11.24
C ARG A 354 18.71 -8.66 11.73
N GLU A 355 18.03 -7.77 12.44
CA GLU A 355 16.66 -8.03 12.90
C GLU A 355 15.69 -8.12 11.73
N ILE A 356 15.85 -7.27 10.71
CA ILE A 356 15.06 -7.30 9.47
C ILE A 356 15.32 -8.60 8.71
N ALA A 357 16.61 -9.03 8.61
CA ALA A 357 16.99 -10.28 7.96
C ALA A 357 16.34 -11.49 8.63
N ASN A 358 16.43 -11.59 9.96
CA ASN A 358 15.84 -12.68 10.73
C ASN A 358 14.31 -12.70 10.59
N TYR A 359 13.67 -11.54 10.63
CA TYR A 359 12.23 -11.44 10.43
C TYR A 359 11.79 -11.88 9.02
N ALA A 360 12.53 -11.48 7.99
CA ALA A 360 12.27 -11.90 6.60
C ALA A 360 12.41 -13.42 6.45
N LEU A 361 13.49 -14.02 6.96
CA LEU A 361 13.71 -15.48 6.91
C LEU A 361 12.63 -16.25 7.69
N GLY A 362 12.20 -15.72 8.85
CA GLY A 362 11.10 -16.29 9.63
C GLY A 362 9.79 -16.33 8.84
N ARG A 363 9.45 -15.26 8.12
CA ARG A 363 8.27 -15.23 7.23
C ARG A 363 8.40 -16.21 6.07
N ALA A 364 9.56 -16.27 5.44
CA ALA A 364 9.82 -17.17 4.32
C ALA A 364 9.60 -18.62 4.73
N SER A 365 10.17 -19.03 5.86
CA SER A 365 10.08 -20.42 6.35
C SER A 365 8.69 -20.83 6.80
N SER A 366 7.91 -19.91 7.41
CA SER A 366 6.60 -20.21 7.95
C SER A 366 5.48 -20.22 6.91
N SER A 367 5.57 -19.39 5.87
CA SER A 367 4.42 -19.09 5.02
C SER A 367 4.57 -19.46 3.54
N PHE A 368 5.79 -19.46 2.97
CA PHE A 368 5.94 -19.46 1.52
C PHE A 368 6.86 -20.53 0.95
N VAL A 369 7.90 -20.93 1.67
CA VAL A 369 8.89 -21.89 1.18
C VAL A 369 8.64 -23.25 1.84
N LYS A 370 7.70 -24.04 1.29
CA LYS A 370 7.41 -25.38 1.80
C LYS A 370 8.62 -26.33 1.58
N PHE A 371 9.17 -26.80 2.68
CA PHE A 371 10.01 -27.99 2.98
C PHE A 371 11.14 -28.41 2.00
N THR A 372 11.08 -28.20 0.72
CA THR A 372 12.10 -28.68 -0.24
C THR A 372 13.36 -27.77 -0.33
N TRP A 373 13.29 -26.54 0.17
CA TRP A 373 14.34 -25.54 0.05
C TRP A 373 14.99 -25.13 1.36
N ILE A 374 14.38 -25.47 2.50
CA ILE A 374 14.88 -25.12 3.85
C ILE A 374 16.24 -25.77 4.12
N SER A 375 16.52 -26.96 3.56
CA SER A 375 17.81 -27.61 3.70
C SER A 375 18.98 -26.82 3.09
N HIS A 376 18.72 -25.93 2.15
CA HIS A 376 19.76 -25.06 1.57
C HIS A 376 20.01 -23.79 2.40
N ILE A 377 18.98 -23.27 3.08
CA ILE A 377 19.10 -22.03 3.89
C ILE A 377 19.89 -22.27 5.20
N TYR A 378 19.78 -23.45 5.79
CA TYR A 378 20.51 -23.81 7.02
C TYR A 378 21.87 -24.47 6.77
N SER A 379 22.31 -24.59 5.53
CA SER A 379 23.62 -25.14 5.13
C SER A 379 24.69 -24.06 4.91
N ILE A 380 24.34 -22.80 5.08
CA ILE A 380 25.22 -21.65 5.07
C ILE A 380 25.34 -21.11 6.50
#